data_2030c6aa9e661f5018a968b1233ce228
#
_entry.id   2030c6aa9e661f5018a968b1233ce228
#
_cell.length_a   1.000
_cell.length_b   1.000
_cell.length_c   1.000
_cell.angle_alpha   90.00
_cell.angle_beta   90.00
_cell.angle_gamma   90.00
#
_symmetry.space_group_name_H-M   'P 1'
#
loop_
_entity.id
_entity.type
_entity.pdbx_description
1 polymer ?
#
loop_
_entity_poly.entity_id
_entity_poly.type
_entity_poly.pdbx_seq_one_letter_code
_entity_poly.pdbx_strand_id
1 'polypeptide(L)'
;MKKNKGFTLIELMIVVAIIAILAAIAIPNFLNFMSKARTAEVKSNLEAIYKAELSYFGEKDRYSDSFVEIRWMPVGAAYYTYSVGTEYFGKDNNVNPKPASITPAADNNSFTAYGWGNIDSDTTVDIWHIDHLKNLVNDVDDIHS
;
A
#
# COMPACT_ATOMS: atom_id res chain seq x y z
N MET A 1 58.73 12.52 10.36
CA MET A 1 57.67 12.78 9.38
C MET A 1 56.85 11.50 9.17
N LYS A 2 55.56 11.52 9.52
CA LYS A 2 54.65 10.39 9.19
C LYS A 2 54.38 10.39 7.69
N LYS A 3 54.79 9.34 6.97
CA LYS A 3 54.42 9.16 5.57
C LYS A 3 52.92 8.84 5.52
N ASN A 4 52.13 9.75 5.03
CA ASN A 4 50.72 9.47 4.68
C ASN A 4 50.73 8.47 3.52
N LYS A 5 50.25 7.24 3.76
CA LYS A 5 50.01 6.26 2.68
C LYS A 5 48.72 6.65 2.02
N GLY A 6 48.76 7.05 0.76
CA GLY A 6 47.58 7.29 -0.08
C GLY A 6 47.01 5.98 -0.61
N PHE A 7 45.73 5.99 -0.89
CA PHE A 7 45.05 4.86 -1.58
C PHE A 7 45.53 4.71 -3.01
N THR A 8 45.73 3.49 -3.48
CA THR A 8 46.07 3.22 -4.87
C THR A 8 44.79 3.17 -5.74
N LEU A 9 44.93 3.50 -7.02
CA LEU A 9 43.83 3.44 -7.96
C LEU A 9 43.26 2.02 -8.09
N ILE A 10 44.13 1.00 -8.03
CA ILE A 10 43.71 -0.40 -8.13
C ILE A 10 42.91 -0.87 -6.89
N GLU A 11 43.29 -0.41 -5.69
CA GLU A 11 42.52 -0.71 -4.47
C GLU A 11 41.11 -0.13 -4.57
N LEU A 12 40.94 1.09 -5.09
CA LEU A 12 39.62 1.68 -5.31
C LEU A 12 38.83 0.90 -6.37
N MET A 13 39.47 0.51 -7.47
CA MET A 13 38.82 -0.25 -8.53
C MET A 13 38.29 -1.61 -8.05
N ILE A 14 39.04 -2.33 -7.21
CA ILE A 14 38.60 -3.61 -6.64
C ILE A 14 37.39 -3.39 -5.73
N VAL A 15 37.42 -2.38 -4.90
CA VAL A 15 36.32 -2.07 -3.97
C VAL A 15 35.02 -1.76 -4.73
N VAL A 16 35.08 -0.89 -5.73
CA VAL A 16 33.87 -0.57 -6.51
C VAL A 16 33.36 -1.76 -7.31
N ALA A 17 34.24 -2.62 -7.80
CA ALA A 17 33.84 -3.86 -8.50
C ALA A 17 33.07 -4.81 -7.57
N ILE A 18 33.54 -4.99 -6.33
CA ILE A 18 32.86 -5.84 -5.33
C ILE A 18 31.51 -5.23 -4.95
N ILE A 19 31.45 -3.93 -4.71
CA ILE A 19 30.19 -3.24 -4.39
C ILE A 19 29.18 -3.35 -5.53
N ALA A 20 29.63 -3.22 -6.79
CA ALA A 20 28.75 -3.35 -7.95
C ALA A 20 28.12 -4.74 -8.06
N ILE A 21 28.89 -5.80 -7.80
CA ILE A 21 28.37 -7.17 -7.79
C ILE A 21 27.34 -7.38 -6.67
N LEU A 22 27.65 -6.91 -5.46
CA LEU A 22 26.73 -7.00 -4.33
C LEU A 22 25.45 -6.19 -4.57
N ALA A 23 25.57 -4.98 -5.12
CA ALA A 23 24.44 -4.11 -5.43
C ALA A 23 23.52 -4.74 -6.50
N ALA A 24 24.08 -5.39 -7.51
CA ALA A 24 23.31 -6.05 -8.56
C ALA A 24 22.34 -7.12 -8.03
N ILE A 25 22.68 -7.77 -6.91
CA ILE A 25 21.82 -8.76 -6.25
C ILE A 25 20.91 -8.11 -5.21
N ALA A 26 21.42 -7.11 -4.50
CA ALA A 26 20.70 -6.51 -3.37
C ALA A 26 19.54 -5.60 -3.81
N ILE A 27 19.72 -4.80 -4.87
CA ILE A 27 18.73 -3.80 -5.30
C ILE A 27 17.40 -4.44 -5.69
N PRO A 28 17.31 -5.45 -6.59
CA PRO A 28 16.03 -6.05 -6.95
C PRO A 28 15.32 -6.69 -5.75
N ASN A 29 16.06 -7.36 -4.87
CA ASN A 29 15.49 -7.93 -3.67
C ASN A 29 14.93 -6.87 -2.72
N PHE A 30 15.63 -5.74 -2.57
CA PHE A 30 15.16 -4.63 -1.75
C PHE A 30 13.87 -4.02 -2.29
N LEU A 31 13.75 -3.83 -3.61
CA LEU A 31 12.52 -3.31 -4.24
C LEU A 31 11.33 -4.25 -3.99
N ASN A 32 11.53 -5.55 -4.12
CA ASN A 32 10.49 -6.55 -3.82
C ASN A 32 10.06 -6.51 -2.33
N PHE A 33 10.99 -6.31 -1.40
CA PHE A 33 10.64 -6.14 0.01
C PHE A 33 9.87 -4.85 0.28
N MET A 34 10.22 -3.77 -0.41
CA MET A 34 9.49 -2.50 -0.30
C MET A 34 8.05 -2.64 -0.80
N SER A 35 7.82 -3.28 -1.94
CA SER A 35 6.48 -3.53 -2.47
C SER A 35 5.65 -4.39 -1.50
N LYS A 36 6.22 -5.46 -0.96
CA LYS A 36 5.55 -6.27 0.07
C LYS A 36 5.22 -5.49 1.36
N ALA A 37 6.07 -4.57 1.76
CA ALA A 37 5.80 -3.71 2.91
C ALA A 37 4.61 -2.76 2.64
N ARG A 38 4.52 -2.21 1.42
CA ARG A 38 3.38 -1.39 0.99
C ARG A 38 2.09 -2.21 0.96
N THR A 39 2.13 -3.44 0.46
CA THR A 39 0.98 -4.36 0.48
C THR A 39 0.51 -4.69 1.91
N ALA A 40 1.41 -4.77 2.88
CA ALA A 40 1.03 -4.97 4.27
C ALA A 40 0.23 -3.77 4.83
N GLU A 41 0.52 -2.56 4.35
CA GLU A 41 -0.21 -1.35 4.72
C GLU A 41 -1.69 -1.42 4.29
N VAL A 42 -1.97 -1.77 3.02
CA VAL A 42 -3.36 -1.83 2.54
C VAL A 42 -4.18 -2.89 3.27
N LYS A 43 -3.59 -4.04 3.56
CA LYS A 43 -4.25 -5.09 4.35
C LYS A 43 -4.63 -4.60 5.75
N SER A 44 -3.70 -3.97 6.44
CA SER A 44 -3.94 -3.42 7.79
C SER A 44 -5.01 -2.35 7.80
N ASN A 45 -5.01 -1.45 6.82
CA ASN A 45 -5.98 -0.37 6.71
C ASN A 45 -7.37 -0.90 6.33
N LEU A 46 -7.49 -1.86 5.40
CA LEU A 46 -8.77 -2.47 5.05
C LEU A 46 -9.36 -3.26 6.23
N GLU A 47 -8.53 -3.98 7.00
CA GLU A 47 -8.99 -4.61 8.23
C GLU A 47 -9.44 -3.59 9.29
N ALA A 48 -8.81 -2.42 9.35
CA ALA A 48 -9.24 -1.35 10.25
C ALA A 48 -10.58 -0.74 9.80
N ILE A 49 -10.79 -0.56 8.49
CA ILE A 49 -12.08 -0.15 7.92
C ILE A 49 -13.16 -1.17 8.29
N TYR A 50 -12.89 -2.46 8.09
CA TYR A 50 -13.82 -3.53 8.47
C TYR A 50 -14.25 -3.44 9.94
N LYS A 51 -13.30 -3.24 10.85
CA LYS A 51 -13.60 -3.11 12.29
C LYS A 51 -14.40 -1.87 12.60
N ALA A 52 -14.12 -0.74 11.92
CA ALA A 52 -14.86 0.50 12.07
C ALA A 52 -16.30 0.34 11.57
N GLU A 53 -16.50 -0.28 10.43
CA GLU A 53 -17.83 -0.62 9.87
C GLU A 53 -18.61 -1.55 10.78
N LEU A 54 -17.97 -2.57 11.34
CA LEU A 54 -18.61 -3.48 12.27
C LEU A 54 -19.03 -2.78 13.57
N SER A 55 -18.23 -1.85 14.07
CA SER A 55 -18.57 -1.01 15.22
C SER A 55 -19.77 -0.10 14.92
N TYR A 56 -19.76 0.53 13.75
CA TYR A 56 -20.86 1.39 13.30
C TYR A 56 -22.15 0.61 13.11
N PHE A 57 -22.07 -0.59 12.52
CA PHE A 57 -23.21 -1.50 12.38
C PHE A 57 -23.81 -1.87 13.74
N GLY A 58 -22.96 -2.14 14.75
CA GLY A 58 -23.44 -2.40 16.12
C GLY A 58 -24.18 -1.22 16.78
N GLU A 59 -23.90 0.02 16.34
CA GLU A 59 -24.54 1.23 16.85
C GLU A 59 -25.79 1.64 16.06
N LYS A 60 -25.79 1.41 14.75
CA LYS A 60 -26.77 1.97 13.80
C LYS A 60 -27.60 0.95 13.04
N ASP A 61 -27.27 -0.35 13.14
CA ASP A 61 -27.90 -1.46 12.42
C ASP A 61 -27.86 -1.28 10.88
N ARG A 62 -26.78 -0.63 10.42
CA ARG A 62 -26.45 -0.45 9.00
C ARG A 62 -24.96 -0.17 8.84
N TYR A 63 -24.42 -0.38 7.64
CA TYR A 63 -23.09 0.07 7.25
C TYR A 63 -23.13 1.50 6.72
N SER A 64 -21.95 2.15 6.62
CA SER A 64 -21.84 3.54 6.17
C SER A 64 -20.98 3.64 4.91
N ASP A 65 -21.34 4.56 4.02
CA ASP A 65 -20.52 4.95 2.86
C ASP A 65 -19.59 6.13 3.16
N SER A 66 -19.47 6.51 4.44
CA SER A 66 -18.71 7.68 4.89
C SER A 66 -17.65 7.31 5.93
N PHE A 67 -16.41 7.62 5.65
CA PHE A 67 -15.28 7.46 6.59
C PHE A 67 -15.43 8.33 7.84
N VAL A 68 -16.11 9.48 7.74
CA VAL A 68 -16.38 10.35 8.88
C VAL A 68 -17.34 9.68 9.84
N GLU A 69 -18.40 9.04 9.34
CA GLU A 69 -19.40 8.34 10.18
C GLU A 69 -18.78 7.14 10.91
N ILE A 70 -17.97 6.33 10.23
CA ILE A 70 -17.27 5.19 10.86
C ILE A 70 -16.04 5.62 11.66
N ARG A 71 -15.71 6.92 11.68
CA ARG A 71 -14.57 7.50 12.41
C ARG A 71 -13.23 6.84 12.06
N TRP A 72 -13.03 6.51 10.79
CA TRP A 72 -11.80 5.92 10.32
C TRP A 72 -10.96 6.92 9.55
N MET A 73 -9.65 6.85 9.76
CA MET A 73 -8.62 7.59 9.04
C MET A 73 -7.39 6.70 8.85
N PRO A 74 -6.71 6.73 7.69
CA PRO A 74 -5.46 6.01 7.52
C PRO A 74 -4.37 6.58 8.42
N VAL A 75 -3.55 5.70 8.99
CA VAL A 75 -2.42 6.08 9.83
C VAL A 75 -1.13 5.90 9.03
N GLY A 76 -0.28 6.93 9.02
CA GLY A 76 1.00 6.90 8.34
C GLY A 76 1.00 7.48 6.92
N ALA A 77 2.07 7.23 6.16
CA ALA A 77 2.20 7.65 4.76
C ALA A 77 1.47 6.64 3.88
N ALA A 78 0.20 6.88 3.58
CA ALA A 78 -0.61 5.98 2.77
C ALA A 78 -0.14 5.96 1.31
N TYR A 79 0.29 4.81 0.81
CA TYR A 79 0.56 4.60 -0.61
C TYR A 79 -0.72 4.33 -1.40
N TYR A 80 -1.78 3.94 -0.71
CA TYR A 80 -3.06 3.57 -1.27
C TYR A 80 -4.10 4.65 -1.07
N THR A 81 -5.04 4.70 -1.99
CA THR A 81 -6.30 5.41 -1.85
C THR A 81 -7.34 4.40 -1.40
N TYR A 82 -8.15 4.78 -0.43
CA TYR A 82 -9.22 3.94 0.13
C TYR A 82 -10.59 4.50 -0.21
N SER A 83 -11.58 3.64 -0.35
CA SER A 83 -12.97 4.02 -0.55
C SER A 83 -13.94 3.01 0.07
N VAL A 84 -15.03 3.54 0.65
CA VAL A 84 -16.18 2.78 1.16
C VAL A 84 -17.47 3.42 0.65
N GLY A 85 -17.73 3.36 -0.62
CA GLY A 85 -18.85 4.07 -1.24
C GLY A 85 -18.38 5.25 -2.09
N THR A 86 -18.90 6.45 -1.84
CA THR A 86 -18.58 7.63 -2.66
C THR A 86 -17.39 8.44 -2.16
N GLU A 87 -16.98 8.24 -0.92
CA GLU A 87 -15.82 8.93 -0.34
C GLU A 87 -14.51 8.25 -0.68
N TYR A 88 -13.47 9.06 -0.88
CA TYR A 88 -12.12 8.60 -1.18
C TYR A 88 -11.11 9.23 -0.21
N PHE A 89 -10.22 8.43 0.32
CA PHE A 89 -9.16 8.89 1.21
C PHE A 89 -7.79 8.48 0.66
N GLY A 90 -6.96 9.44 0.31
CA GLY A 90 -5.60 9.23 -0.19
C GLY A 90 -4.57 10.05 0.59
N LYS A 91 -3.29 9.79 0.34
CA LYS A 91 -2.17 10.51 0.96
C LYS A 91 -2.23 12.00 0.62
N ASP A 92 -2.15 12.88 1.64
CA ASP A 92 -2.08 14.34 1.49
C ASP A 92 -3.17 14.93 0.56
N ASN A 93 -4.37 14.34 0.58
CA ASN A 93 -5.46 14.62 -0.35
C ASN A 93 -5.15 14.29 -1.83
N ASN A 94 -4.05 13.61 -2.09
CA ASN A 94 -3.72 13.11 -3.42
C ASN A 94 -4.34 11.71 -3.59
N VAL A 95 -5.44 11.67 -4.30
CA VAL A 95 -6.20 10.44 -4.58
C VAL A 95 -5.70 9.85 -5.89
N ASN A 96 -5.24 8.58 -5.87
CA ASN A 96 -4.94 7.86 -7.10
C ASN A 96 -6.20 7.80 -7.97
N PRO A 97 -6.10 7.90 -9.31
CA PRO A 97 -7.25 7.76 -10.19
C PRO A 97 -7.98 6.44 -9.90
N LYS A 98 -9.31 6.54 -9.75
CA LYS A 98 -10.12 5.36 -9.45
C LYS A 98 -10.13 4.39 -10.63
N PRO A 99 -9.71 3.13 -10.46
CA PRO A 99 -9.85 2.11 -11.48
C PRO A 99 -11.33 1.89 -11.86
N ALA A 100 -11.61 1.69 -13.16
CA ALA A 100 -12.97 1.46 -13.63
C ALA A 100 -13.57 0.13 -13.13
N SER A 101 -12.71 -0.81 -12.75
CA SER A 101 -13.11 -2.13 -12.27
C SER A 101 -13.67 -2.16 -10.85
N ILE A 102 -13.44 -1.11 -10.03
CA ILE A 102 -13.87 -1.11 -8.64
C ILE A 102 -15.22 -0.40 -8.46
N THR A 103 -16.06 -0.96 -7.60
CA THR A 103 -17.37 -0.43 -7.23
C THR A 103 -17.54 -0.45 -5.71
N PRO A 104 -16.90 0.49 -4.98
CA PRO A 104 -17.10 0.59 -3.54
C PRO A 104 -18.57 0.90 -3.24
N ALA A 105 -19.13 0.25 -2.25
CA ALA A 105 -20.52 0.43 -1.86
C ALA A 105 -20.74 0.10 -0.39
N ALA A 106 -21.67 0.77 0.23
CA ALA A 106 -22.20 0.39 1.53
C ALA A 106 -23.71 0.64 1.56
N ASP A 107 -24.43 -0.29 2.16
CA ASP A 107 -25.87 -0.23 2.36
C ASP A 107 -26.24 -0.76 3.75
N ASN A 108 -27.54 -0.99 3.99
CA ASN A 108 -28.00 -1.46 5.30
C ASN A 108 -27.50 -2.87 5.65
N ASN A 109 -27.15 -3.70 4.67
CA ASN A 109 -26.88 -5.12 4.90
C ASN A 109 -25.47 -5.53 4.50
N SER A 110 -24.78 -4.73 3.70
CA SER A 110 -23.48 -5.08 3.16
C SER A 110 -22.60 -3.86 2.92
N PHE A 111 -21.29 -4.06 2.90
CA PHE A 111 -20.34 -3.08 2.37
C PHE A 111 -19.22 -3.78 1.62
N THR A 112 -18.58 -3.04 0.72
CA THR A 112 -17.32 -3.42 0.08
C THR A 112 -16.41 -2.20 0.03
N ALA A 113 -15.32 -2.26 0.77
CA ALA A 113 -14.30 -1.23 0.79
C ALA A 113 -13.13 -1.65 -0.10
N TYR A 114 -12.56 -0.69 -0.82
CA TYR A 114 -11.41 -0.90 -1.70
C TYR A 114 -10.20 -0.09 -1.23
N GLY A 115 -9.02 -0.65 -1.49
CA GLY A 115 -7.75 0.06 -1.44
C GLY A 115 -7.01 -0.15 -2.76
N TRP A 116 -6.54 0.93 -3.39
CA TRP A 116 -5.79 0.84 -4.64
C TRP A 116 -4.63 1.83 -4.66
N GLY A 117 -3.54 1.43 -5.27
CA GLY A 117 -2.34 2.26 -5.39
C GLY A 117 -1.31 1.63 -6.29
N ASN A 118 -0.48 2.46 -6.89
CA ASN A 118 0.71 2.01 -7.61
C ASN A 118 1.83 1.85 -6.57
N ILE A 119 2.34 0.63 -6.42
CA ILE A 119 3.33 0.29 -5.39
C ILE A 119 4.74 0.13 -5.94
N ASP A 120 4.90 0.19 -7.23
CA ASP A 120 6.21 0.21 -7.91
C ASP A 120 6.29 1.36 -8.94
N SER A 121 7.04 1.20 -9.99
CA SER A 121 7.29 2.27 -10.98
C SER A 121 6.64 2.00 -12.34
N ASP A 122 5.77 1.01 -12.43
CA ASP A 122 5.08 0.66 -13.66
C ASP A 122 3.71 1.33 -13.79
N THR A 123 2.87 0.87 -14.71
CA THR A 123 1.54 1.43 -14.96
C THR A 123 0.41 0.62 -14.32
N THR A 124 0.73 -0.51 -13.71
CA THR A 124 -0.23 -1.38 -13.05
C THR A 124 -0.63 -0.78 -11.70
N VAL A 125 -1.81 -1.10 -11.23
CA VAL A 125 -2.33 -0.61 -9.94
C VAL A 125 -2.73 -1.82 -9.12
N ASP A 126 -2.12 -1.96 -7.95
CA ASP A 126 -2.50 -2.96 -6.97
C ASP A 126 -3.89 -2.64 -6.41
N ILE A 127 -4.79 -3.62 -6.43
CA ILE A 127 -6.18 -3.43 -6.01
C ILE A 127 -6.55 -4.50 -5.00
N TRP A 128 -7.01 -4.05 -3.85
CA TRP A 128 -7.50 -4.89 -2.76
C TRP A 128 -8.92 -4.50 -2.38
N HIS A 129 -9.72 -5.47 -1.96
CA HIS A 129 -10.99 -5.18 -1.32
C HIS A 129 -11.23 -6.02 -0.06
N ILE A 130 -12.11 -5.52 0.78
CA ILE A 130 -12.67 -6.24 1.92
C ILE A 130 -14.19 -6.06 1.94
N ASP A 131 -14.91 -7.13 2.21
CA ASP A 131 -16.36 -7.11 2.30
C ASP A 131 -16.87 -7.30 3.75
N HIS A 132 -18.20 -7.20 3.94
CA HIS A 132 -18.88 -7.39 5.21
C HIS A 132 -18.72 -8.81 5.79
N LEU A 133 -18.35 -9.81 4.99
CA LEU A 133 -18.04 -11.18 5.42
C LEU A 133 -16.57 -11.37 5.83
N LYS A 134 -15.79 -10.27 5.82
CA LYS A 134 -14.35 -10.26 6.09
C LYS A 134 -13.53 -11.01 5.03
N ASN A 135 -13.98 -11.08 3.81
CA ASN A 135 -13.16 -11.57 2.71
C ASN A 135 -12.21 -10.45 2.27
N LEU A 136 -10.92 -10.61 2.56
CA LEU A 136 -9.85 -9.72 2.12
C LEU A 136 -9.18 -10.34 0.89
N VAL A 137 -9.35 -9.72 -0.26
CA VAL A 137 -8.91 -10.27 -1.55
C VAL A 137 -8.04 -9.26 -2.29
N ASN A 138 -7.00 -9.75 -2.96
CA ASN A 138 -6.25 -9.00 -3.96
C ASN A 138 -6.90 -9.24 -5.34
N ASP A 139 -7.48 -8.21 -5.91
CA ASP A 139 -8.12 -8.28 -7.23
C ASP A 139 -7.11 -8.13 -8.36
N VAL A 140 -6.08 -7.32 -8.14
CA VAL A 140 -4.95 -7.09 -9.07
C VAL A 140 -3.66 -7.00 -8.25
N ASP A 141 -2.69 -7.86 -8.55
CA ASP A 141 -1.38 -7.88 -7.90
C ASP A 141 -0.34 -7.16 -8.77
N ASP A 142 0.13 -6.02 -8.30
CA ASP A 142 1.11 -5.16 -8.96
C ASP A 142 2.58 -5.66 -8.78
N ILE A 143 2.82 -6.60 -7.86
CA ILE A 143 4.18 -7.10 -7.57
C ILE A 143 4.68 -8.06 -8.65
N HIS A 144 3.75 -8.71 -9.37
CA HIS A 144 4.05 -9.82 -10.30
C HIS A 144 3.57 -9.57 -11.73
N SER A 145 3.16 -8.35 -12.04
CA SER A 145 2.68 -7.95 -13.38
C SER A 145 3.80 -7.48 -14.31
#